data_ecf579ae25529f678e5ed448c5414980
#
_entry.id   ecf579ae25529f678e5ed448c5414980
#
_cell.length_a   1.000
_cell.length_b   1.000
_cell.length_c   1.000
_cell.angle_alpha   90.00
_cell.angle_beta   90.00
_cell.angle_gamma   90.00
#
_symmetry.space_group_name_H-M   'P 1'
#
loop_
_entity.id
_entity.type
_entity.pdbx_description
1 polymer ?
#
loop_
_entity_poly.entity_id
_entity_poly.type
_entity_poly.pdbx_seq_one_letter_code
_entity_poly.pdbx_strand_id
1 'polypeptide(L)'
;MSPVPIRSLWSDEEAARYQGDLALRVYTSRLLGRDKSLVLHGGGNTSVKVRARNLLGDEEDVIHVKGSGWDLETIEEAGFPPLPLDYVKRLATLPVLSDAQMSNELLTHTLRAGAPAPSVETILHALLPYKFVDHTHADAFIAISNTADGSARIREVYGDSLVYIPYVMPGFDLARSCAAIFPRERTPRTIGMALEHHGLFSFGDTARESYERMIDLVRRAEDYLRRNGAWQIPFETAPTPAAVPALALATLRRELSEVAGFPLLLASTGDERGRAFARRTDLARVATQGPATPDHSIRTKRVPMVGRDVKAYAAEYRRYFEEHAHRTGRKLTMLDASPRVVLDPEFGLLAVGKTVAETAIVAEVYAHTIEIISRAERLGGWAALSSADIFDVEYWELEQAKLQVKGTKPLFQGEVAVVTGAASGIGKACVASLLKR
;
A
#
# COMPACT_ATOMS: atom_id res chain seq x y z
N MET A 1 6.56 2.66 22.94
CA MET A 1 5.24 2.40 23.55
C MET A 1 4.79 1.03 23.09
N SER A 2 4.10 0.25 23.96
CA SER A 2 3.47 -0.99 23.50
C SER A 2 2.41 -0.67 22.46
N PRO A 3 2.33 -1.41 21.34
CA PRO A 3 1.30 -1.16 20.34
C PRO A 3 -0.09 -1.33 20.96
N VAL A 4 -0.97 -0.38 20.70
CA VAL A 4 -2.36 -0.40 21.18
C VAL A 4 -3.12 -1.46 20.35
N PRO A 5 -3.85 -2.39 20.99
CA PRO A 5 -4.66 -3.33 20.25
C PRO A 5 -5.71 -2.66 19.39
N ILE A 6 -6.00 -3.25 18.24
CA ILE A 6 -7.08 -2.77 17.38
C ILE A 6 -8.42 -2.80 18.12
N ARG A 7 -9.22 -1.78 17.91
CA ARG A 7 -10.57 -1.67 18.45
C ARG A 7 -11.52 -1.08 17.42
N SER A 8 -12.78 -1.43 17.53
CA SER A 8 -13.80 -0.77 16.73
C SER A 8 -13.87 0.72 17.06
N LEU A 9 -13.93 1.53 16.01
CA LEU A 9 -14.20 2.97 16.06
C LEU A 9 -15.66 3.29 15.67
N TRP A 10 -16.50 2.27 15.48
CA TRP A 10 -17.91 2.46 15.13
C TRP A 10 -18.65 3.21 16.24
N SER A 11 -19.43 4.19 15.86
CA SER A 11 -20.36 4.90 16.72
C SER A 11 -21.73 4.95 16.05
N ASP A 12 -22.76 4.46 16.73
CA ASP A 12 -24.15 4.50 16.22
C ASP A 12 -24.62 5.95 16.05
N GLU A 13 -24.19 6.87 16.92
CA GLU A 13 -24.51 8.30 16.82
C GLU A 13 -23.87 8.94 15.56
N GLU A 14 -22.60 8.63 15.28
CA GLU A 14 -21.93 9.13 14.07
C GLU A 14 -22.52 8.50 12.82
N ALA A 15 -22.76 7.20 12.81
CA ALA A 15 -23.33 6.47 11.70
C ALA A 15 -24.72 7.01 11.29
N ALA A 16 -25.53 7.43 12.26
CA ALA A 16 -26.85 8.01 12.01
C ALA A 16 -26.83 9.32 11.19
N ARG A 17 -25.65 9.98 11.08
CA ARG A 17 -25.47 11.18 10.25
C ARG A 17 -25.28 10.85 8.77
N TYR A 18 -25.04 9.58 8.42
CA TYR A 18 -24.81 9.11 7.05
C TYR A 18 -26.06 8.43 6.51
N GLN A 19 -26.71 9.05 5.52
CA GLN A 19 -27.99 8.61 4.97
C GLN A 19 -27.76 7.74 3.73
N GLY A 20 -28.17 6.48 3.78
CA GLY A 20 -28.04 5.52 2.68
C GLY A 20 -26.71 4.76 2.62
N ASP A 21 -26.69 3.75 1.79
CA ASP A 21 -25.60 2.77 1.75
C ASP A 21 -24.25 3.36 1.33
N LEU A 22 -24.22 4.24 0.34
CA LEU A 22 -22.98 4.87 -0.12
C LEU A 22 -22.39 5.81 0.94
N ALA A 23 -23.23 6.59 1.62
CA ALA A 23 -22.77 7.44 2.71
C ALA A 23 -22.23 6.61 3.89
N LEU A 24 -22.91 5.52 4.27
CA LEU A 24 -22.40 4.57 5.28
C LEU A 24 -21.10 3.90 4.82
N ARG A 25 -20.93 3.63 3.49
CA ARG A 25 -19.67 3.14 2.94
C ARG A 25 -18.54 4.15 3.11
N VAL A 26 -18.79 5.44 2.89
CA VAL A 26 -17.82 6.52 3.16
C VAL A 26 -17.44 6.51 4.64
N TYR A 27 -18.41 6.44 5.55
CA TYR A 27 -18.16 6.42 6.99
C TYR A 27 -17.24 5.28 7.40
N THR A 28 -17.58 4.03 7.04
CA THR A 28 -16.76 2.87 7.42
C THR A 28 -15.39 2.87 6.74
N SER A 29 -15.27 3.37 5.52
CA SER A 29 -13.99 3.55 4.84
C SER A 29 -13.08 4.50 5.61
N ARG A 30 -13.64 5.61 6.10
CA ARG A 30 -12.89 6.56 6.93
C ARG A 30 -12.47 5.96 8.27
N LEU A 31 -13.30 5.09 8.88
CA LEU A 31 -12.90 4.37 10.09
C LEU A 31 -11.69 3.46 9.85
N LEU A 32 -11.67 2.72 8.73
CA LEU A 32 -10.53 1.90 8.34
C LEU A 32 -9.29 2.75 8.05
N GLY A 33 -9.45 3.86 7.32
CA GLY A 33 -8.34 4.74 6.93
C GLY A 33 -7.69 5.52 8.09
N ARG A 34 -8.42 5.73 9.20
CA ARG A 34 -7.89 6.37 10.40
C ARG A 34 -6.88 5.50 11.15
N ASP A 35 -6.97 4.19 11.01
CA ASP A 35 -6.02 3.25 11.61
C ASP A 35 -4.93 2.87 10.61
N LYS A 36 -3.74 3.45 10.78
CA LYS A 36 -2.61 3.23 9.87
C LYS A 36 -2.05 1.80 9.92
N SER A 37 -2.39 1.03 10.94
CA SER A 37 -2.05 -0.40 10.98
C SER A 37 -2.93 -1.26 10.07
N LEU A 38 -4.02 -0.70 9.51
CA LEU A 38 -4.92 -1.35 8.56
C LEU A 38 -4.58 -0.98 7.11
N VAL A 39 -4.39 0.30 6.84
CA VAL A 39 -4.12 0.81 5.49
C VAL A 39 -3.23 2.04 5.52
N LEU A 40 -2.36 2.14 4.52
CA LEU A 40 -1.46 3.27 4.30
C LEU A 40 -1.69 3.87 2.91
N HIS A 41 -1.64 5.18 2.79
CA HIS A 41 -1.46 5.97 1.55
C HIS A 41 -2.03 5.36 0.25
N GLY A 42 -3.32 5.30 0.14
CA GLY A 42 -3.99 4.78 -1.06
C GLY A 42 -4.12 3.26 -1.09
N GLY A 43 -3.47 2.53 -0.16
CA GLY A 43 -3.62 1.09 0.01
C GLY A 43 -5.03 0.71 0.46
N GLY A 44 -5.39 -0.56 0.27
CA GLY A 44 -6.72 -1.06 0.56
C GLY A 44 -7.82 -0.38 -0.26
N ASN A 45 -8.98 -0.98 -0.28
CA ASN A 45 -10.16 -0.42 -0.95
C ASN A 45 -11.45 -1.00 -0.37
N THR A 46 -12.54 -0.37 -0.70
CA THR A 46 -13.85 -0.72 -0.16
C THR A 46 -14.91 -0.54 -1.23
N SER A 47 -16.00 -1.30 -1.11
CA SER A 47 -17.11 -1.19 -2.06
C SER A 47 -18.47 -1.36 -1.39
N VAL A 48 -19.50 -0.90 -2.10
CA VAL A 48 -20.91 -1.18 -1.79
C VAL A 48 -21.69 -1.45 -3.07
N LYS A 49 -22.58 -2.44 -3.03
CA LYS A 49 -23.52 -2.75 -4.09
C LYS A 49 -24.88 -2.18 -3.74
N VAL A 50 -25.45 -1.43 -4.65
CA VAL A 50 -26.75 -0.75 -4.46
C VAL A 50 -27.64 -0.97 -5.67
N ARG A 51 -28.93 -0.91 -5.45
CA ARG A 51 -29.90 -0.79 -6.53
C ARG A 51 -30.18 0.68 -6.76
N ALA A 52 -29.95 1.16 -7.96
CA ALA A 52 -30.10 2.56 -8.34
C ALA A 52 -31.09 2.69 -9.51
N ARG A 53 -31.73 3.84 -9.61
CA ARG A 53 -32.61 4.14 -10.75
C ARG A 53 -31.88 5.08 -11.71
N ASN A 54 -31.79 4.72 -12.98
CA ASN A 54 -31.20 5.53 -14.01
C ASN A 54 -32.13 6.69 -14.46
N LEU A 55 -31.66 7.56 -15.37
CA LEU A 55 -32.43 8.68 -15.85
C LEU A 55 -33.70 8.28 -16.64
N LEU A 56 -33.76 7.08 -17.17
CA LEU A 56 -34.90 6.55 -17.91
C LEU A 56 -35.95 5.93 -16.98
N GLY A 57 -35.63 5.79 -15.69
CA GLY A 57 -36.48 5.19 -14.67
C GLY A 57 -36.24 3.69 -14.45
N ASP A 58 -35.33 3.09 -15.17
CA ASP A 58 -35.00 1.67 -15.01
C ASP A 58 -34.16 1.44 -13.74
N GLU A 59 -34.41 0.32 -13.08
CA GLU A 59 -33.60 -0.12 -11.93
C GLU A 59 -32.37 -0.89 -12.39
N GLU A 60 -31.21 -0.51 -11.88
CA GLU A 60 -29.92 -1.11 -12.19
C GLU A 60 -29.17 -1.50 -10.91
N ASP A 61 -28.52 -2.65 -10.93
CA ASP A 61 -27.58 -3.03 -9.88
C ASP A 61 -26.22 -2.36 -10.14
N VAL A 62 -25.78 -1.53 -9.22
CA VAL A 62 -24.57 -0.71 -9.32
C VAL A 62 -23.60 -1.08 -8.22
N ILE A 63 -22.30 -1.20 -8.57
CA ILE A 63 -21.24 -1.28 -7.58
C ILE A 63 -20.50 0.06 -7.53
N HIS A 64 -20.30 0.55 -6.32
CA HIS A 64 -19.43 1.67 -6.01
C HIS A 64 -18.16 1.14 -5.38
N VAL A 65 -17.01 1.36 -5.99
CA VAL A 65 -15.70 0.90 -5.48
C VAL A 65 -14.79 2.11 -5.32
N LYS A 66 -13.91 2.11 -4.30
CA LYS A 66 -12.90 3.15 -4.12
C LYS A 66 -12.13 3.38 -5.42
N GLY A 67 -12.07 4.62 -5.84
CA GLY A 67 -11.31 5.07 -7.00
C GLY A 67 -9.82 5.28 -6.69
N SER A 68 -8.99 5.20 -7.73
CA SER A 68 -7.56 5.47 -7.65
C SER A 68 -7.29 6.90 -7.19
N GLY A 69 -6.23 7.08 -6.40
CA GLY A 69 -5.79 8.40 -5.91
C GLY A 69 -6.49 8.90 -4.65
N TRP A 70 -7.46 8.17 -4.11
CA TRP A 70 -8.11 8.51 -2.84
C TRP A 70 -7.54 7.71 -1.68
N ASP A 71 -7.31 8.38 -0.55
CA ASP A 71 -7.03 7.73 0.73
C ASP A 71 -8.35 7.42 1.46
N LEU A 72 -8.44 6.23 2.08
CA LEU A 72 -9.65 5.85 2.82
C LEU A 72 -9.99 6.82 3.95
N GLU A 73 -8.99 7.40 4.63
CA GLU A 73 -9.19 8.35 5.74
C GLU A 73 -10.00 9.59 5.33
N THR A 74 -9.81 10.07 4.11
CA THR A 74 -10.40 11.32 3.61
C THR A 74 -11.40 11.13 2.48
N ILE A 75 -11.70 9.87 2.11
CA ILE A 75 -12.58 9.57 0.99
C ILE A 75 -13.97 10.19 1.15
N GLU A 76 -14.52 10.62 0.04
CA GLU A 76 -15.88 11.14 -0.08
C GLU A 76 -16.68 10.30 -1.10
N GLU A 77 -17.98 10.51 -1.22
CA GLU A 77 -18.81 9.80 -2.21
C GLU A 77 -18.29 9.99 -3.65
N ALA A 78 -17.69 11.16 -3.94
CA ALA A 78 -17.05 11.43 -5.22
C ALA A 78 -15.87 10.46 -5.51
N GLY A 79 -15.26 9.91 -4.49
CA GLY A 79 -14.18 8.93 -4.58
C GLY A 79 -14.63 7.50 -4.91
N PHE A 80 -15.96 7.27 -5.04
CA PHE A 80 -16.52 5.96 -5.37
C PHE A 80 -17.17 6.01 -6.78
N PRO A 81 -16.42 5.71 -7.85
CA PRO A 81 -16.99 5.56 -9.18
C PRO A 81 -18.07 4.48 -9.20
N PRO A 82 -19.27 4.78 -9.73
CA PRO A 82 -20.33 3.80 -9.94
C PRO A 82 -20.12 3.03 -11.24
N LEU A 83 -20.31 1.70 -11.21
CA LEU A 83 -20.25 0.82 -12.38
C LEU A 83 -21.45 -0.14 -12.42
N PRO A 84 -21.92 -0.54 -13.61
CA PRO A 84 -22.94 -1.56 -13.77
C PRO A 84 -22.41 -2.91 -13.22
N LEU A 85 -23.02 -3.42 -12.15
CA LEU A 85 -22.54 -4.63 -11.45
C LEU A 85 -22.49 -5.86 -12.37
N ASP A 86 -23.51 -6.07 -13.19
CA ASP A 86 -23.59 -7.22 -14.10
C ASP A 86 -22.53 -7.15 -15.19
N TYR A 87 -22.23 -5.96 -15.71
CA TYR A 87 -21.14 -5.79 -16.67
C TYR A 87 -19.80 -6.19 -16.06
N VAL A 88 -19.50 -5.66 -14.87
CA VAL A 88 -18.24 -5.96 -14.16
C VAL A 88 -18.10 -7.45 -13.87
N LYS A 89 -19.18 -8.13 -13.44
CA LYS A 89 -19.17 -9.58 -13.23
C LYS A 89 -18.90 -10.36 -14.53
N ARG A 90 -19.43 -9.91 -15.65
CA ARG A 90 -19.22 -10.55 -16.97
C ARG A 90 -17.77 -10.45 -17.43
N LEU A 91 -17.03 -9.41 -17.08
CA LEU A 91 -15.59 -9.32 -17.39
C LEU A 91 -14.83 -10.54 -16.84
N ALA A 92 -15.19 -11.05 -15.67
CA ALA A 92 -14.55 -12.21 -15.07
C ALA A 92 -14.75 -13.51 -15.86
N THR A 93 -15.70 -13.57 -16.80
CA THR A 93 -15.93 -14.76 -17.65
C THR A 93 -14.99 -14.81 -18.86
N LEU A 94 -14.24 -13.76 -19.12
CA LEU A 94 -13.27 -13.73 -20.20
C LEU A 94 -12.11 -14.68 -19.89
N PRO A 95 -11.56 -15.36 -20.90
CA PRO A 95 -10.42 -16.26 -20.72
C PRO A 95 -9.13 -15.49 -20.40
N VAL A 96 -8.97 -14.30 -20.98
CA VAL A 96 -7.82 -13.39 -20.80
C VAL A 96 -8.31 -11.96 -20.87
N LEU A 97 -7.76 -11.12 -20.03
CA LEU A 97 -7.95 -9.67 -20.05
C LEU A 97 -6.66 -9.01 -19.58
N SER A 98 -6.02 -8.20 -20.43
CA SER A 98 -4.83 -7.46 -20.01
C SER A 98 -5.21 -6.36 -19.03
N ASP A 99 -4.27 -5.94 -18.20
CA ASP A 99 -4.52 -4.88 -17.22
C ASP A 99 -4.90 -3.54 -17.88
N ALA A 100 -4.32 -3.22 -19.03
CA ALA A 100 -4.70 -2.04 -19.81
C ALA A 100 -6.13 -2.15 -20.34
N GLN A 101 -6.54 -3.32 -20.84
CA GLN A 101 -7.92 -3.56 -21.25
C GLN A 101 -8.88 -3.51 -20.06
N MET A 102 -8.53 -4.16 -18.96
CA MET A 102 -9.33 -4.14 -17.72
C MET A 102 -9.54 -2.70 -17.23
N SER A 103 -8.46 -1.93 -17.14
CA SER A 103 -8.53 -0.53 -16.72
C SER A 103 -9.39 0.33 -17.66
N ASN A 104 -9.25 0.12 -18.98
CA ASN A 104 -10.08 0.80 -19.98
C ASN A 104 -11.57 0.43 -19.84
N GLU A 105 -11.87 -0.88 -19.73
CA GLU A 105 -13.25 -1.34 -19.57
C GLU A 105 -13.91 -0.82 -18.29
N LEU A 106 -13.20 -0.84 -17.18
CA LEU A 106 -13.70 -0.27 -15.94
C LEU A 106 -13.92 1.23 -16.03
N LEU A 107 -12.99 1.97 -16.66
CA LEU A 107 -13.10 3.42 -16.79
C LEU A 107 -14.23 3.85 -17.74
N THR A 108 -14.35 3.21 -18.89
CA THR A 108 -15.36 3.56 -19.93
C THR A 108 -16.78 3.17 -19.54
N HIS A 109 -16.94 2.26 -18.56
CA HIS A 109 -18.25 1.86 -18.04
C HIS A 109 -18.62 2.53 -16.72
N THR A 110 -17.88 3.59 -16.31
CA THR A 110 -18.34 4.40 -15.16
C THR A 110 -19.63 5.14 -15.53
N LEU A 111 -20.61 5.07 -14.64
CA LEU A 111 -21.93 5.72 -14.83
C LEU A 111 -21.91 7.22 -14.50
N ARG A 112 -20.76 7.77 -14.16
CA ARG A 112 -20.58 9.19 -13.85
C ARG A 112 -19.36 9.75 -14.58
N ALA A 113 -19.59 10.73 -15.44
CA ALA A 113 -18.51 11.44 -16.12
C ALA A 113 -17.58 12.13 -15.11
N GLY A 114 -16.28 12.06 -15.36
CA GLY A 114 -15.24 12.63 -14.47
C GLY A 114 -15.04 11.90 -13.15
N ALA A 115 -15.62 10.71 -12.98
CA ALA A 115 -15.31 9.85 -11.84
C ALA A 115 -13.83 9.43 -11.86
N PRO A 116 -13.19 9.21 -10.69
CA PRO A 116 -11.83 8.66 -10.65
C PRO A 116 -11.81 7.26 -11.27
N ALA A 117 -10.65 6.83 -11.78
CA ALA A 117 -10.50 5.48 -12.30
C ALA A 117 -10.81 4.46 -11.19
N PRO A 118 -11.68 3.46 -11.44
CA PRO A 118 -11.98 2.42 -10.45
C PRO A 118 -10.75 1.63 -10.05
N SER A 119 -10.75 1.08 -8.82
CA SER A 119 -9.69 0.17 -8.37
C SER A 119 -9.52 -1.01 -9.33
N VAL A 120 -8.31 -1.48 -9.52
CA VAL A 120 -7.99 -2.71 -10.28
C VAL A 120 -8.65 -3.95 -9.69
N GLU A 121 -9.03 -3.92 -8.41
CA GLU A 121 -9.72 -5.00 -7.72
C GLU A 121 -11.26 -4.93 -7.84
N THR A 122 -11.79 -4.01 -8.65
CA THR A 122 -13.25 -3.84 -8.85
C THR A 122 -13.93 -5.13 -9.25
N ILE A 123 -13.32 -5.94 -10.14
CA ILE A 123 -13.89 -7.23 -10.57
C ILE A 123 -13.99 -8.19 -9.38
N LEU A 124 -12.94 -8.27 -8.55
CA LEU A 124 -12.94 -9.11 -7.35
C LEU A 124 -14.07 -8.69 -6.39
N HIS A 125 -14.19 -7.39 -6.11
CA HIS A 125 -15.29 -6.87 -5.27
C HIS A 125 -16.68 -7.19 -5.83
N ALA A 126 -16.85 -7.14 -7.15
CA ALA A 126 -18.12 -7.45 -7.80
C ALA A 126 -18.52 -8.93 -7.67
N LEU A 127 -17.54 -9.83 -7.68
CA LEU A 127 -17.75 -11.28 -7.62
C LEU A 127 -18.14 -11.77 -6.21
N LEU A 128 -17.74 -11.07 -5.14
CA LEU A 128 -18.13 -11.44 -3.78
C LEU A 128 -19.63 -11.18 -3.59
N PRO A 129 -20.42 -12.16 -3.11
CA PRO A 129 -21.89 -12.06 -3.07
C PRO A 129 -22.43 -11.29 -1.86
N TYR A 130 -21.74 -10.26 -1.44
CA TYR A 130 -22.11 -9.44 -0.27
C TYR A 130 -22.25 -7.98 -0.68
N LYS A 131 -23.09 -7.25 0.05
CA LYS A 131 -23.39 -5.86 -0.23
C LYS A 131 -22.21 -4.94 0.03
N PHE A 132 -21.57 -5.08 1.19
CA PHE A 132 -20.38 -4.33 1.60
C PHE A 132 -19.16 -5.23 1.60
N VAL A 133 -18.06 -4.73 1.04
CA VAL A 133 -16.78 -5.45 0.99
C VAL A 133 -15.66 -4.46 1.38
N ASP A 134 -14.83 -4.87 2.32
CA ASP A 134 -13.65 -4.14 2.80
C ASP A 134 -12.39 -4.93 2.45
N HIS A 135 -11.32 -4.23 2.05
CA HIS A 135 -10.01 -4.77 1.84
C HIS A 135 -8.96 -3.90 2.52
N THR A 136 -8.08 -4.54 3.28
CA THR A 136 -6.99 -3.89 4.04
C THR A 136 -5.69 -4.65 3.91
N HIS A 137 -4.57 -3.94 4.09
CA HIS A 137 -3.22 -4.49 4.20
C HIS A 137 -2.75 -4.48 5.66
N ALA A 138 -3.55 -5.08 6.55
CA ALA A 138 -3.32 -4.99 8.00
C ALA A 138 -1.96 -5.56 8.43
N ASP A 139 -1.14 -4.75 9.12
CA ASP A 139 0.21 -5.09 9.55
C ASP A 139 0.30 -6.42 10.31
N ALA A 140 -0.66 -6.66 11.21
CA ALA A 140 -0.70 -7.88 12.01
C ALA A 140 -0.91 -9.13 11.14
N PHE A 141 -1.78 -9.04 10.14
CA PHE A 141 -2.00 -10.12 9.17
C PHE A 141 -0.76 -10.33 8.28
N ILE A 142 -0.21 -9.25 7.73
CA ILE A 142 0.97 -9.32 6.86
C ILE A 142 2.16 -9.93 7.60
N ALA A 143 2.36 -9.61 8.89
CA ALA A 143 3.41 -10.21 9.71
C ALA A 143 3.28 -11.72 9.87
N ILE A 144 2.05 -12.26 9.82
CA ILE A 144 1.79 -13.71 9.86
C ILE A 144 1.92 -14.32 8.46
N SER A 145 1.30 -13.69 7.46
CA SER A 145 1.29 -14.14 6.08
C SER A 145 2.70 -14.25 5.49
N ASN A 146 3.56 -13.29 5.83
CA ASN A 146 4.91 -13.17 5.29
C ASN A 146 5.95 -13.90 6.14
N THR A 147 5.66 -15.13 6.51
CA THR A 147 6.58 -16.10 7.13
C THR A 147 6.68 -17.34 6.25
N ALA A 148 7.74 -18.14 6.43
CA ALA A 148 7.93 -19.39 5.67
C ALA A 148 6.73 -20.33 5.75
N ASP A 149 6.03 -20.34 6.90
CA ASP A 149 4.85 -21.15 7.18
C ASP A 149 3.55 -20.33 7.14
N GLY A 150 3.53 -19.19 6.43
CA GLY A 150 2.43 -18.21 6.44
C GLY A 150 1.07 -18.83 6.17
N SER A 151 0.95 -19.69 5.16
CA SER A 151 -0.30 -20.37 4.81
C SER A 151 -0.82 -21.28 5.93
N ALA A 152 0.07 -22.01 6.61
CA ALA A 152 -0.29 -22.87 7.74
C ALA A 152 -0.76 -22.02 8.94
N ARG A 153 -0.06 -20.92 9.22
CA ARG A 153 -0.41 -19.99 10.30
C ARG A 153 -1.75 -19.30 10.05
N ILE A 154 -2.02 -18.89 8.82
CA ILE A 154 -3.34 -18.32 8.43
C ILE A 154 -4.45 -19.32 8.73
N ARG A 155 -4.28 -20.61 8.37
CA ARG A 155 -5.26 -21.65 8.68
C ARG A 155 -5.40 -21.89 10.19
N GLU A 156 -4.32 -21.84 10.94
CA GLU A 156 -4.34 -21.96 12.42
C GLU A 156 -5.12 -20.81 13.07
N VAL A 157 -4.90 -19.58 12.62
CA VAL A 157 -5.54 -18.38 13.19
C VAL A 157 -7.04 -18.34 12.89
N TYR A 158 -7.42 -18.66 11.66
CA TYR A 158 -8.75 -18.32 11.15
C TYR A 158 -9.64 -19.54 10.88
N GLY A 159 -9.05 -20.72 10.66
CA GLY A 159 -9.84 -21.91 10.34
C GLY A 159 -10.73 -21.69 9.12
N ASP A 160 -12.02 -22.05 9.26
CA ASP A 160 -13.05 -21.89 8.23
C ASP A 160 -13.78 -20.54 8.26
N SER A 161 -13.34 -19.62 9.09
CA SER A 161 -13.84 -18.23 9.08
C SER A 161 -13.26 -17.39 7.93
N LEU A 162 -12.19 -17.86 7.28
CA LEU A 162 -11.59 -17.25 6.10
C LEU A 162 -11.43 -18.25 4.96
N VAL A 163 -11.67 -17.79 3.73
CA VAL A 163 -11.18 -18.46 2.51
C VAL A 163 -9.75 -17.99 2.25
N TYR A 164 -8.83 -18.93 2.09
CA TYR A 164 -7.43 -18.65 1.77
C TYR A 164 -7.19 -18.68 0.27
N ILE A 165 -6.57 -17.64 -0.25
CA ILE A 165 -6.13 -17.51 -1.65
C ILE A 165 -4.60 -17.46 -1.67
N PRO A 166 -3.91 -18.42 -2.32
CA PRO A 166 -2.48 -18.35 -2.55
C PRO A 166 -2.11 -17.07 -3.29
N TYR A 167 -0.83 -16.66 -3.18
CA TYR A 167 -0.39 -15.46 -3.88
C TYR A 167 -0.65 -15.55 -5.39
N VAL A 168 -1.32 -14.55 -5.89
CA VAL A 168 -1.50 -14.24 -7.31
C VAL A 168 -1.29 -12.75 -7.45
N MET A 169 -0.59 -12.32 -8.50
CA MET A 169 -0.39 -10.90 -8.78
C MET A 169 -1.75 -10.17 -8.81
N PRO A 170 -1.87 -9.00 -8.14
CA PRO A 170 -3.08 -8.17 -8.20
C PRO A 170 -3.50 -7.89 -9.64
N GLY A 171 -4.80 -7.92 -9.91
CA GLY A 171 -5.37 -7.67 -11.23
C GLY A 171 -6.38 -8.74 -11.65
N PHE A 172 -6.48 -8.97 -12.95
CA PHE A 172 -7.50 -9.87 -13.51
C PHE A 172 -7.34 -11.33 -13.07
N ASP A 173 -6.12 -11.84 -13.03
CA ASP A 173 -5.86 -13.24 -12.65
C ASP A 173 -6.16 -13.49 -11.17
N LEU A 174 -5.92 -12.52 -10.29
CA LEU A 174 -6.35 -12.61 -8.90
C LEU A 174 -7.87 -12.68 -8.78
N ALA A 175 -8.61 -11.84 -9.52
CA ALA A 175 -10.07 -11.86 -9.51
C ALA A 175 -10.61 -13.24 -9.99
N ARG A 176 -10.03 -13.81 -11.03
CA ARG A 176 -10.39 -15.17 -11.52
C ARG A 176 -10.08 -16.28 -10.50
N SER A 177 -8.91 -16.20 -9.85
CA SER A 177 -8.55 -17.15 -8.80
C SER A 177 -9.53 -17.10 -7.63
N CYS A 178 -9.91 -15.90 -7.20
CA CYS A 178 -10.94 -15.72 -6.18
C CYS A 178 -12.30 -16.27 -6.64
N ALA A 179 -12.71 -16.00 -7.87
CA ALA A 179 -13.96 -16.53 -8.44
C ALA A 179 -14.01 -18.05 -8.45
N ALA A 180 -12.89 -18.72 -8.68
CA ALA A 180 -12.79 -20.18 -8.71
C ALA A 180 -12.74 -20.79 -7.30
N ILE A 181 -12.01 -20.19 -6.37
CA ILE A 181 -11.73 -20.76 -5.05
C ILE A 181 -12.84 -20.41 -4.06
N PHE A 182 -13.24 -19.12 -3.97
CA PHE A 182 -14.15 -18.64 -2.95
C PHE A 182 -15.50 -19.40 -2.87
N PRO A 183 -16.23 -19.67 -3.96
CA PRO A 183 -17.51 -20.41 -3.89
C PRO A 183 -17.37 -21.85 -3.40
N ARG A 184 -16.19 -22.45 -3.60
CA ARG A 184 -15.91 -23.85 -3.24
C ARG A 184 -15.48 -24.03 -1.80
N GLU A 185 -14.75 -23.04 -1.26
CA GLU A 185 -14.15 -23.15 0.08
C GLU A 185 -14.95 -22.40 1.16
N ARG A 186 -15.83 -21.48 0.78
CA ARG A 186 -16.64 -20.75 1.77
C ARG A 186 -17.60 -21.69 2.52
N THR A 187 -17.76 -21.40 3.81
CA THR A 187 -18.71 -22.04 4.72
C THR A 187 -19.71 -21.01 5.25
N PRO A 188 -20.75 -21.41 5.96
CA PRO A 188 -21.63 -20.46 6.68
C PRO A 188 -20.90 -19.62 7.74
N ARG A 189 -19.72 -20.03 8.17
CA ARG A 189 -18.88 -19.29 9.13
C ARG A 189 -17.89 -18.33 8.49
N THR A 190 -17.79 -18.34 7.17
CA THR A 190 -16.84 -17.48 6.44
C THR A 190 -17.27 -16.02 6.52
N ILE A 191 -16.41 -15.19 7.11
CA ILE A 191 -16.62 -13.75 7.29
C ILE A 191 -15.61 -12.91 6.48
N GLY A 192 -14.64 -13.53 5.84
CA GLY A 192 -13.59 -12.85 5.06
C GLY A 192 -12.81 -13.77 4.14
N MET A 193 -11.78 -13.22 3.54
CA MET A 193 -10.86 -13.90 2.63
C MET A 193 -9.45 -13.37 2.88
N ALA A 194 -8.47 -14.26 2.90
CA ALA A 194 -7.06 -13.94 3.04
C ALA A 194 -6.38 -14.06 1.68
N LEU A 195 -5.72 -13.01 1.24
CA LEU A 195 -4.79 -13.03 0.11
C LEU A 195 -3.37 -13.13 0.64
N GLU A 196 -2.68 -14.21 0.33
CA GLU A 196 -1.30 -14.45 0.80
C GLU A 196 -0.37 -13.33 0.31
N HIS A 197 0.52 -12.84 1.17
CA HIS A 197 1.44 -11.72 0.92
C HIS A 197 0.78 -10.40 0.48
N HIS A 198 -0.54 -10.25 0.63
CA HIS A 198 -1.25 -9.08 0.13
C HIS A 198 -2.13 -8.44 1.21
N GLY A 199 -3.16 -9.13 1.71
CA GLY A 199 -4.05 -8.54 2.69
C GLY A 199 -5.29 -9.35 3.01
N LEU A 200 -6.22 -8.70 3.71
CA LEU A 200 -7.49 -9.28 4.16
C LEU A 200 -8.67 -8.63 3.44
N PHE A 201 -9.67 -9.45 3.15
CA PHE A 201 -11.02 -9.01 2.81
C PHE A 201 -11.98 -9.39 3.93
N SER A 202 -12.91 -8.50 4.24
CA SER A 202 -14.12 -8.79 4.98
C SER A 202 -15.34 -8.35 4.20
N PHE A 203 -16.50 -8.88 4.54
CA PHE A 203 -17.73 -8.56 3.83
C PHE A 203 -18.95 -8.77 4.73
N GLY A 204 -20.05 -8.12 4.38
CA GLY A 204 -21.32 -8.22 5.09
C GLY A 204 -22.47 -7.61 4.30
N ASP A 205 -23.69 -7.81 4.82
CA ASP A 205 -24.90 -7.24 4.22
C ASP A 205 -25.18 -5.82 4.72
N THR A 206 -24.48 -5.40 5.78
CA THR A 206 -24.49 -4.03 6.30
C THR A 206 -23.06 -3.47 6.40
N ALA A 207 -22.94 -2.14 6.35
CA ALA A 207 -21.67 -1.44 6.50
C ALA A 207 -20.99 -1.76 7.85
N ARG A 208 -21.76 -1.81 8.93
CA ARG A 208 -21.29 -2.19 10.27
C ARG A 208 -20.76 -3.61 10.29
N GLU A 209 -21.49 -4.54 9.74
CA GLU A 209 -21.10 -5.96 9.75
C GLU A 209 -19.78 -6.18 9.02
N SER A 210 -19.61 -5.62 7.82
CA SER A 210 -18.36 -5.71 7.05
C SER A 210 -17.20 -5.11 7.85
N TYR A 211 -17.37 -3.90 8.40
CA TYR A 211 -16.35 -3.21 9.19
C TYR A 211 -15.98 -4.01 10.47
N GLU A 212 -16.95 -4.43 11.27
CA GLU A 212 -16.69 -5.17 12.53
C GLU A 212 -16.02 -6.52 12.27
N ARG A 213 -16.36 -7.19 11.17
CA ARG A 213 -15.69 -8.40 10.72
C ARG A 213 -14.21 -8.15 10.38
N MET A 214 -13.88 -7.02 9.74
CA MET A 214 -12.47 -6.65 9.51
C MET A 214 -11.74 -6.47 10.84
N ILE A 215 -12.32 -5.73 11.77
CA ILE A 215 -11.74 -5.53 13.11
C ILE A 215 -11.54 -6.85 13.86
N ASP A 216 -12.51 -7.78 13.78
CA ASP A 216 -12.39 -9.10 14.39
C ASP A 216 -11.27 -9.93 13.76
N LEU A 217 -11.16 -9.95 12.43
CA LEU A 217 -10.11 -10.67 11.73
C LEU A 217 -8.71 -10.14 12.09
N VAL A 218 -8.54 -8.84 12.14
CA VAL A 218 -7.25 -8.24 12.53
C VAL A 218 -6.95 -8.49 14.01
N ARG A 219 -7.96 -8.42 14.90
CA ARG A 219 -7.78 -8.75 16.32
C ARG A 219 -7.28 -10.19 16.51
N ARG A 220 -7.80 -11.15 15.77
CA ARG A 220 -7.32 -12.55 15.82
C ARG A 220 -5.86 -12.67 15.42
N ALA A 221 -5.41 -11.90 14.40
CA ALA A 221 -4.01 -11.83 14.02
C ALA A 221 -3.15 -11.25 15.16
N GLU A 222 -3.58 -10.13 15.76
CA GLU A 222 -2.87 -9.53 16.89
C GLU A 222 -2.79 -10.48 18.10
N ASP A 223 -3.87 -11.19 18.41
CA ASP A 223 -3.90 -12.15 19.51
C ASP A 223 -3.00 -13.35 19.24
N TYR A 224 -2.89 -13.79 17.98
CA TYR A 224 -1.92 -14.80 17.59
C TYR A 224 -0.47 -14.32 17.79
N LEU A 225 -0.16 -13.10 17.35
CA LEU A 225 1.15 -12.48 17.58
C LEU A 225 1.48 -12.36 19.07
N ARG A 226 0.49 -12.00 19.92
CA ARG A 226 0.67 -11.92 21.39
C ARG A 226 0.97 -13.29 21.99
N ARG A 227 0.18 -14.29 21.65
CA ARG A 227 0.35 -15.67 22.19
C ARG A 227 1.71 -16.27 21.80
N ASN A 228 2.25 -15.89 20.66
CA ASN A 228 3.55 -16.34 20.16
C ASN A 228 4.71 -15.39 20.53
N GLY A 229 4.50 -14.39 21.41
CA GLY A 229 5.56 -13.46 21.85
C GLY A 229 6.08 -12.53 20.73
N ALA A 230 5.32 -12.39 19.64
CA ALA A 230 5.70 -11.60 18.46
C ALA A 230 5.00 -10.23 18.39
N TRP A 231 4.16 -9.87 19.35
CA TRP A 231 3.44 -8.60 19.37
C TRP A 231 4.31 -7.44 19.83
N GLN A 232 5.00 -7.61 20.96
CA GLN A 232 5.89 -6.61 21.51
C GLN A 232 7.31 -6.88 21.01
N ILE A 233 7.85 -5.92 20.28
CA ILE A 233 9.22 -5.99 19.77
C ILE A 233 10.12 -5.18 20.69
N PRO A 234 10.99 -5.80 21.47
CA PRO A 234 12.02 -5.07 22.21
C PRO A 234 13.04 -4.52 21.21
N PHE A 235 13.19 -3.21 21.20
CA PHE A 235 14.28 -2.54 20.50
C PHE A 235 15.36 -2.16 21.51
N GLU A 236 16.61 -2.51 21.22
CA GLU A 236 17.72 -1.97 21.98
C GLU A 236 17.79 -0.46 21.73
N THR A 237 17.61 0.31 22.80
CA THR A 237 17.77 1.76 22.74
C THR A 237 19.21 2.10 22.41
N ALA A 238 19.44 2.57 21.21
CA ALA A 238 20.76 3.02 20.80
C ALA A 238 20.96 4.49 21.18
N PRO A 239 22.14 4.89 21.67
CA PRO A 239 22.41 6.29 21.96
C PRO A 239 22.15 7.14 20.73
N THR A 240 21.40 8.23 20.91
CA THR A 240 21.22 9.20 19.84
C THR A 240 22.57 9.85 19.56
N PRO A 241 23.05 9.90 18.31
CA PRO A 241 24.27 10.62 17.98
C PRO A 241 24.18 12.06 18.46
N ALA A 242 25.22 12.60 19.06
CA ALA A 242 25.26 13.98 19.57
C ALA A 242 25.00 15.02 18.47
N ALA A 243 25.35 14.71 17.23
CA ALA A 243 24.97 15.46 16.02
C ALA A 243 25.04 14.53 14.82
N VAL A 244 24.06 14.63 13.93
CA VAL A 244 24.15 13.99 12.61
C VAL A 244 25.06 14.84 11.73
N PRO A 245 26.12 14.28 11.10
CA PRO A 245 27.04 15.05 10.28
C PRO A 245 26.31 15.62 9.06
N ALA A 246 25.97 16.91 9.09
CA ALA A 246 25.21 17.58 8.03
C ALA A 246 25.88 17.45 6.65
N LEU A 247 27.22 17.51 6.61
CA LEU A 247 27.96 17.34 5.36
C LEU A 247 27.82 15.93 4.78
N ALA A 248 27.82 14.89 5.62
CA ALA A 248 27.64 13.52 5.16
C ALA A 248 26.24 13.29 4.59
N LEU A 249 25.19 13.85 5.23
CA LEU A 249 23.82 13.82 4.68
C LEU A 249 23.71 14.58 3.36
N ALA A 250 24.32 15.77 3.27
CA ALA A 250 24.31 16.56 2.05
C ALA A 250 25.04 15.82 0.88
N THR A 251 26.15 15.16 1.19
CA THR A 251 26.89 14.36 0.23
C THR A 251 26.05 13.17 -0.25
N LEU A 252 25.48 12.42 0.68
CA LEU A 252 24.58 11.29 0.35
C LEU A 252 23.39 11.75 -0.51
N ARG A 253 22.73 12.86 -0.15
CA ARG A 253 21.62 13.42 -0.95
C ARG A 253 22.07 13.77 -2.37
N ARG A 254 23.27 14.36 -2.54
CA ARG A 254 23.81 14.67 -3.86
C ARG A 254 24.02 13.40 -4.69
N GLU A 255 24.65 12.39 -4.13
CA GLU A 255 24.92 11.12 -4.83
C GLU A 255 23.62 10.40 -5.23
N LEU A 256 22.61 10.41 -4.35
CA LEU A 256 21.27 9.89 -4.65
C LEU A 256 20.62 10.64 -5.82
N SER A 257 20.73 11.97 -5.86
CA SER A 257 20.18 12.81 -6.92
C SER A 257 20.91 12.61 -8.25
N GLU A 258 22.24 12.47 -8.23
CA GLU A 258 23.06 12.17 -9.41
C GLU A 258 22.66 10.84 -10.05
N VAL A 259 22.47 9.79 -9.24
CA VAL A 259 22.02 8.46 -9.72
C VAL A 259 20.59 8.49 -10.25
N ALA A 260 19.71 9.28 -9.61
CA ALA A 260 18.32 9.44 -10.07
C ALA A 260 18.24 10.23 -11.40
N GLY A 261 19.18 11.14 -11.66
CA GLY A 261 19.14 12.09 -12.79
C GLY A 261 18.23 13.30 -12.55
N PHE A 262 17.79 13.51 -11.32
CA PHE A 262 16.97 14.67 -10.88
C PHE A 262 17.12 14.91 -9.38
N PRO A 263 16.84 16.15 -8.90
CA PRO A 263 16.92 16.45 -7.48
C PRO A 263 16.01 15.58 -6.63
N LEU A 264 16.55 15.12 -5.49
CA LEU A 264 15.84 14.36 -4.47
C LEU A 264 15.98 15.02 -3.10
N LEU A 265 14.95 14.87 -2.29
CA LEU A 265 14.98 15.18 -0.86
C LEU A 265 15.40 13.94 -0.08
N LEU A 266 16.14 14.17 1.01
CA LEU A 266 16.54 13.15 1.96
C LEU A 266 16.06 13.59 3.35
N ALA A 267 15.22 12.78 3.98
CA ALA A 267 14.69 13.06 5.32
C ALA A 267 15.12 11.98 6.31
N SER A 268 15.65 12.38 7.45
CA SER A 268 15.87 11.50 8.59
C SER A 268 14.58 11.45 9.43
N THR A 269 14.12 10.25 9.75
CA THR A 269 12.91 10.09 10.59
C THR A 269 13.19 10.42 12.06
N GLY A 270 14.46 10.35 12.49
CA GLY A 270 14.83 10.51 13.91
C GLY A 270 14.27 9.43 14.84
N ASP A 271 13.58 8.44 14.27
CA ASP A 271 12.91 7.38 15.02
C ASP A 271 13.89 6.38 15.64
N GLU A 272 13.69 6.06 16.93
CA GLU A 272 14.54 5.11 17.67
C GLU A 272 14.44 3.69 17.13
N ARG A 273 13.26 3.28 16.65
CA ARG A 273 13.05 1.94 16.09
C ARG A 273 13.78 1.78 14.77
N GLY A 274 13.69 2.80 13.90
CA GLY A 274 14.44 2.84 12.64
C GLY A 274 15.95 2.77 12.88
N ARG A 275 16.46 3.47 13.91
CA ARG A 275 17.88 3.36 14.30
C ARG A 275 18.25 1.99 14.83
N ALA A 276 17.44 1.42 15.71
CA ALA A 276 17.67 0.09 16.26
C ALA A 276 17.65 -0.98 15.16
N PHE A 277 16.69 -0.88 14.24
CA PHE A 277 16.59 -1.79 13.09
C PHE A 277 17.82 -1.68 12.17
N ALA A 278 18.26 -0.45 11.85
CA ALA A 278 19.43 -0.22 11.00
C ALA A 278 20.77 -0.72 11.61
N ARG A 279 20.81 -0.97 12.91
CA ARG A 279 21.98 -1.51 13.65
C ARG A 279 21.96 -3.01 13.83
N ARG A 280 20.94 -3.70 13.35
CA ARG A 280 20.89 -5.18 13.43
C ARG A 280 22.09 -5.79 12.73
N THR A 281 22.68 -6.81 13.35
CA THR A 281 23.79 -7.56 12.76
C THR A 281 23.39 -8.37 11.54
N ASP A 282 22.09 -8.74 11.45
CA ASP A 282 21.49 -9.46 10.33
C ASP A 282 20.68 -8.56 9.39
N LEU A 283 20.90 -7.24 9.46
CA LEU A 283 20.14 -6.25 8.69
C LEU A 283 20.03 -6.59 7.21
N ALA A 284 21.15 -6.92 6.57
CA ALA A 284 21.15 -7.26 5.15
C ALA A 284 20.22 -8.44 4.84
N ARG A 285 20.20 -9.47 5.67
CA ARG A 285 19.35 -10.65 5.50
C ARG A 285 17.86 -10.28 5.59
N VAL A 286 17.48 -9.50 6.58
CA VAL A 286 16.05 -9.22 6.84
C VAL A 286 15.49 -8.09 5.99
N ALA A 287 16.30 -7.07 5.67
CA ALA A 287 15.81 -5.89 4.97
C ALA A 287 15.82 -6.01 3.43
N THR A 288 16.64 -6.92 2.85
CA THR A 288 16.84 -6.99 1.40
C THR A 288 16.08 -8.14 0.72
N GLN A 289 15.09 -8.73 1.38
CA GLN A 289 14.23 -9.74 0.75
C GLN A 289 13.16 -9.11 -0.16
N GLY A 290 12.47 -8.07 0.31
CA GLY A 290 11.41 -7.40 -0.43
C GLY A 290 10.55 -6.50 0.45
N PRO A 291 9.53 -5.84 -0.12
CA PRO A 291 8.56 -5.03 0.62
C PRO A 291 7.57 -5.90 1.40
N ALA A 292 6.85 -5.27 2.34
CA ALA A 292 5.85 -5.94 3.16
C ALA A 292 4.63 -6.41 2.33
N THR A 293 4.21 -5.60 1.36
CA THR A 293 3.20 -5.93 0.37
C THR A 293 3.71 -5.57 -1.02
N PRO A 294 3.22 -6.20 -2.09
CA PRO A 294 3.70 -5.94 -3.45
C PRO A 294 3.59 -4.48 -3.87
N ASP A 295 2.50 -3.82 -3.51
CA ASP A 295 2.23 -2.41 -3.84
C ASP A 295 3.18 -1.43 -3.13
N HIS A 296 3.78 -1.81 -2.00
CA HIS A 296 4.81 -0.98 -1.37
C HIS A 296 6.04 -0.78 -2.26
N SER A 297 6.35 -1.72 -3.18
CA SER A 297 7.47 -1.58 -4.13
C SER A 297 7.40 -0.29 -4.96
N ILE A 298 6.19 0.17 -5.28
CA ILE A 298 5.96 1.42 -6.01
C ILE A 298 6.45 2.65 -5.23
N ARG A 299 6.44 2.57 -3.88
CA ARG A 299 6.84 3.66 -2.98
C ARG A 299 8.29 3.52 -2.50
N THR A 300 8.68 2.31 -2.07
CA THR A 300 9.95 2.06 -1.39
C THR A 300 11.00 1.41 -2.27
N LYS A 301 10.66 1.04 -3.50
CA LYS A 301 11.38 0.10 -4.34
C LYS A 301 11.41 -1.31 -3.73
N ARG A 302 11.97 -2.28 -4.45
CA ARG A 302 12.04 -3.67 -3.97
C ARG A 302 12.75 -3.80 -2.62
N VAL A 303 13.91 -3.15 -2.47
CA VAL A 303 14.72 -3.22 -1.25
C VAL A 303 15.29 -1.85 -0.87
N PRO A 304 15.57 -1.60 0.42
CA PRO A 304 16.32 -0.43 0.85
C PRO A 304 17.80 -0.55 0.47
N MET A 305 18.49 0.57 0.43
CA MET A 305 19.94 0.61 0.47
C MET A 305 20.42 0.39 1.90
N VAL A 306 21.27 -0.58 2.13
CA VAL A 306 21.94 -0.82 3.41
C VAL A 306 23.32 -0.15 3.37
N GLY A 307 23.58 0.78 4.29
CA GLY A 307 24.80 1.60 4.27
C GLY A 307 24.69 2.79 3.30
N ARG A 308 25.81 3.21 2.70
CA ARG A 308 25.91 4.46 1.92
C ARG A 308 26.45 4.30 0.51
N ASP A 309 26.66 3.09 0.03
CA ASP A 309 27.19 2.88 -1.33
C ASP A 309 26.08 2.97 -2.40
N VAL A 310 25.78 4.21 -2.78
CA VAL A 310 24.75 4.52 -3.78
C VAL A 310 25.07 3.90 -5.14
N LYS A 311 26.36 3.81 -5.50
CA LYS A 311 26.77 3.25 -6.81
C LYS A 311 26.58 1.74 -6.86
N ALA A 312 26.92 1.03 -5.77
CA ALA A 312 26.70 -0.41 -5.66
C ALA A 312 25.20 -0.73 -5.71
N TYR A 313 24.38 0.00 -4.95
CA TYR A 313 22.91 -0.15 -4.99
C TYR A 313 22.36 0.06 -6.41
N ALA A 314 22.79 1.13 -7.09
CA ALA A 314 22.33 1.42 -8.44
C ALA A 314 22.75 0.35 -9.46
N ALA A 315 23.94 -0.22 -9.30
CA ALA A 315 24.40 -1.32 -10.16
C ALA A 315 23.56 -2.59 -9.92
N GLU A 316 23.23 -2.89 -8.67
CA GLU A 316 22.39 -4.02 -8.32
C GLU A 316 20.95 -3.85 -8.81
N TYR A 317 20.38 -2.63 -8.72
CA TYR A 317 19.05 -2.34 -9.24
C TYR A 317 18.99 -2.48 -10.79
N ARG A 318 20.04 -2.08 -11.51
CA ARG A 318 20.13 -2.30 -12.97
C ARG A 318 20.20 -3.78 -13.30
N ARG A 319 21.00 -4.56 -12.57
CA ARG A 319 21.09 -6.01 -12.74
C ARG A 319 19.73 -6.69 -12.49
N TYR A 320 19.03 -6.31 -11.42
CA TYR A 320 17.67 -6.78 -11.13
C TYR A 320 16.71 -6.48 -12.29
N PHE A 321 16.76 -5.27 -12.87
CA PHE A 321 15.96 -4.93 -14.04
C PHE A 321 16.32 -5.80 -15.24
N GLU A 322 17.59 -5.94 -15.59
CA GLU A 322 18.08 -6.73 -16.72
C GLU A 322 17.70 -8.21 -16.58
N GLU A 323 17.80 -8.76 -15.37
CA GLU A 323 17.49 -10.16 -15.06
C GLU A 323 16.01 -10.48 -15.28
N HIS A 324 15.10 -9.55 -14.98
CA HIS A 324 13.67 -9.82 -15.02
C HIS A 324 12.93 -9.23 -16.23
N ALA A 325 13.44 -8.16 -16.85
CA ALA A 325 12.73 -7.44 -17.90
C ALA A 325 12.36 -8.32 -19.12
N HIS A 326 13.22 -9.27 -19.48
CA HIS A 326 12.98 -10.15 -20.63
C HIS A 326 11.81 -11.14 -20.42
N ARG A 327 11.46 -11.43 -19.16
CA ARG A 327 10.35 -12.35 -18.82
C ARG A 327 9.00 -11.83 -19.26
N THR A 328 8.83 -10.52 -19.29
CA THR A 328 7.52 -9.89 -19.58
C THR A 328 7.14 -9.90 -21.06
N GLY A 329 8.08 -10.17 -21.96
CA GLY A 329 7.86 -10.06 -23.41
C GLY A 329 7.52 -8.64 -23.90
N ARG A 330 7.60 -7.64 -23.03
CA ARG A 330 7.25 -6.23 -23.31
C ARG A 330 8.51 -5.35 -23.28
N LYS A 331 8.46 -4.23 -24.01
CA LYS A 331 9.49 -3.19 -23.89
C LYS A 331 9.19 -2.35 -22.64
N LEU A 332 10.02 -2.50 -21.61
CA LEU A 332 9.88 -1.76 -20.35
C LEU A 332 10.83 -0.56 -20.33
N THR A 333 10.40 0.49 -19.61
CA THR A 333 11.25 1.62 -19.24
C THR A 333 11.72 1.42 -17.80
N MET A 334 13.03 1.29 -17.60
CA MET A 334 13.62 1.17 -16.28
C MET A 334 13.33 2.43 -15.45
N LEU A 335 12.90 2.25 -14.21
CA LEU A 335 12.78 3.34 -13.24
C LEU A 335 14.18 3.85 -12.86
N ASP A 336 14.27 5.08 -12.31
CA ASP A 336 15.54 5.57 -11.82
C ASP A 336 16.18 4.59 -10.81
N ALA A 337 17.49 4.48 -10.80
CA ALA A 337 18.19 3.48 -9.96
C ALA A 337 18.50 3.95 -8.53
N SER A 338 17.98 5.12 -8.11
CA SER A 338 18.19 5.63 -6.75
C SER A 338 17.27 4.91 -5.74
N PRO A 339 17.75 4.53 -4.54
CA PRO A 339 16.90 3.97 -3.49
C PRO A 339 15.88 5.01 -3.01
N ARG A 340 14.79 4.51 -2.43
CA ARG A 340 13.80 5.34 -1.73
C ARG A 340 13.94 5.24 -0.21
N VAL A 341 14.60 4.20 0.25
CA VAL A 341 14.89 3.97 1.67
C VAL A 341 16.37 3.70 1.85
N VAL A 342 16.98 4.33 2.86
CA VAL A 342 18.35 4.06 3.27
C VAL A 342 18.34 3.64 4.74
N LEU A 343 19.00 2.54 5.04
CA LEU A 343 19.21 2.03 6.39
C LEU A 343 20.70 2.14 6.73
N ASP A 344 21.04 3.05 7.61
CA ASP A 344 22.41 3.32 7.98
C ASP A 344 22.59 3.25 9.51
N PRO A 345 23.60 2.55 10.04
CA PRO A 345 23.81 2.40 11.48
C PRO A 345 23.99 3.72 12.25
N GLU A 346 24.48 4.76 11.59
CA GLU A 346 24.68 6.09 12.18
C GLU A 346 23.45 6.98 12.04
N PHE A 347 22.81 6.96 10.85
CA PHE A 347 21.68 7.83 10.52
C PHE A 347 20.31 7.21 10.83
N GLY A 348 20.25 5.90 10.98
CA GLY A 348 18.99 5.16 11.13
C GLY A 348 18.24 5.01 9.82
N LEU A 349 16.93 5.22 9.86
CA LEU A 349 16.06 5.21 8.70
C LEU A 349 16.04 6.58 8.03
N LEU A 350 16.43 6.62 6.75
CA LEU A 350 16.31 7.79 5.90
C LEU A 350 15.33 7.49 4.76
N ALA A 351 14.44 8.42 4.51
CA ALA A 351 13.49 8.38 3.40
C ALA A 351 13.89 9.32 2.27
N VAL A 352 13.73 8.89 1.02
CA VAL A 352 14.14 9.60 -0.19
C VAL A 352 12.92 9.79 -1.09
N GLY A 353 12.68 11.01 -1.55
CA GLY A 353 11.54 11.34 -2.42
C GLY A 353 11.76 12.61 -3.22
N LYS A 354 10.87 12.87 -4.19
CA LYS A 354 10.89 14.08 -5.03
C LYS A 354 10.27 15.29 -4.32
N THR A 355 9.45 15.03 -3.31
CA THR A 355 8.73 16.05 -2.53
C THR A 355 8.76 15.71 -1.05
N VAL A 356 8.46 16.68 -0.19
CA VAL A 356 8.31 16.45 1.25
C VAL A 356 7.22 15.42 1.53
N ALA A 357 6.10 15.48 0.80
CA ALA A 357 5.01 14.51 0.94
C ALA A 357 5.46 13.09 0.56
N GLU A 358 6.20 12.92 -0.54
CA GLU A 358 6.74 11.60 -0.91
C GLU A 358 7.72 11.07 0.15
N THR A 359 8.61 11.90 0.69
CA THR A 359 9.53 11.45 1.76
C THR A 359 8.79 11.03 3.02
N ALA A 360 7.71 11.74 3.39
CA ALA A 360 6.88 11.37 4.53
C ALA A 360 6.16 10.03 4.30
N ILE A 361 5.59 9.83 3.11
CA ILE A 361 4.94 8.55 2.71
C ILE A 361 5.94 7.39 2.78
N VAL A 362 7.11 7.55 2.19
CA VAL A 362 8.16 6.52 2.21
C VAL A 362 8.60 6.20 3.63
N ALA A 363 8.78 7.22 4.47
CA ALA A 363 9.15 7.05 5.88
C ALA A 363 8.09 6.25 6.65
N GLU A 364 6.82 6.59 6.50
CA GLU A 364 5.72 5.93 7.18
C GLU A 364 5.56 4.46 6.71
N VAL A 365 5.52 4.23 5.39
CA VAL A 365 5.43 2.88 4.83
C VAL A 365 6.58 2.00 5.31
N TYR A 366 7.80 2.54 5.36
CA TYR A 366 8.94 1.72 5.77
C TYR A 366 9.01 1.53 7.30
N ALA A 367 8.50 2.45 8.10
CA ALA A 367 8.35 2.25 9.55
C ALA A 367 7.40 1.07 9.85
N HIS A 368 6.27 0.96 9.14
CA HIS A 368 5.38 -0.20 9.22
C HIS A 368 6.06 -1.49 8.72
N THR A 369 6.82 -1.41 7.63
CA THR A 369 7.62 -2.55 7.12
C THR A 369 8.61 -3.07 8.17
N ILE A 370 9.29 -2.19 8.93
CA ILE A 370 10.18 -2.57 10.04
C ILE A 370 9.41 -3.34 11.13
N GLU A 371 8.22 -2.89 11.50
CA GLU A 371 7.38 -3.58 12.49
C GLU A 371 6.94 -4.96 11.99
N ILE A 372 6.49 -5.04 10.74
CA ILE A 372 6.06 -6.30 10.11
C ILE A 372 7.22 -7.30 10.05
N ILE A 373 8.38 -6.91 9.53
CA ILE A 373 9.58 -7.75 9.47
C ILE A 373 9.95 -8.22 10.87
N SER A 374 9.98 -7.31 11.85
CA SER A 374 10.38 -7.62 13.21
C SER A 374 9.46 -8.61 13.90
N ARG A 375 8.15 -8.56 13.62
CA ARG A 375 7.15 -9.52 14.11
C ARG A 375 7.26 -10.86 13.41
N ALA A 376 7.42 -10.87 12.08
CA ALA A 376 7.60 -12.09 11.29
C ALA A 376 8.87 -12.85 11.70
N GLU A 377 9.99 -12.15 11.96
CA GLU A 377 11.22 -12.75 12.47
C GLU A 377 10.99 -13.47 13.82
N ARG A 378 10.16 -12.94 14.69
CA ARG A 378 9.81 -13.61 15.96
C ARG A 378 8.88 -14.80 15.79
N LEU A 379 8.17 -14.89 14.68
CA LEU A 379 7.36 -16.05 14.32
C LEU A 379 8.15 -17.16 13.61
N GLY A 380 9.46 -17.01 13.44
CA GLY A 380 10.31 -18.04 12.84
C GLY A 380 10.96 -17.62 11.53
N GLY A 381 10.81 -16.38 11.10
CA GLY A 381 11.52 -15.78 9.98
C GLY A 381 10.63 -15.02 9.03
N TRP A 382 11.10 -13.86 8.64
CA TRP A 382 10.52 -13.04 7.58
C TRP A 382 10.71 -13.69 6.20
N ALA A 383 9.66 -13.73 5.40
CA ALA A 383 9.70 -14.21 4.02
C ALA A 383 8.91 -13.25 3.12
N ALA A 384 9.60 -12.49 2.29
CA ALA A 384 8.97 -11.68 1.26
C ALA A 384 8.64 -12.52 0.01
N LEU A 385 7.90 -11.94 -0.92
CA LEU A 385 7.71 -12.50 -2.26
C LEU A 385 9.05 -12.64 -3.01
N SER A 386 9.08 -13.49 -4.02
CA SER A 386 10.24 -13.61 -4.89
C SER A 386 10.56 -12.30 -5.61
N SER A 387 11.82 -12.11 -5.99
CA SER A 387 12.24 -10.94 -6.78
C SER A 387 11.47 -10.82 -8.11
N ALA A 388 11.08 -11.95 -8.67
CA ALA A 388 10.31 -12.05 -9.88
C ALA A 388 8.88 -11.52 -9.71
N ASP A 389 8.18 -11.96 -8.65
CA ASP A 389 6.82 -11.51 -8.35
C ASP A 389 6.78 -10.01 -8.01
N ILE A 390 7.79 -9.53 -7.25
CA ILE A 390 7.92 -8.10 -6.94
C ILE A 390 8.18 -7.29 -8.20
N PHE A 391 9.02 -7.81 -9.12
CA PHE A 391 9.29 -7.16 -10.41
C PHE A 391 8.02 -6.99 -11.23
N ASP A 392 7.16 -8.01 -11.27
CA ASP A 392 5.92 -7.99 -12.05
C ASP A 392 4.98 -6.87 -11.56
N VAL A 393 4.97 -6.55 -10.25
CA VAL A 393 4.22 -5.43 -9.69
C VAL A 393 4.93 -4.08 -9.89
N GLU A 394 6.25 -4.00 -9.62
CA GLU A 394 7.01 -2.75 -9.75
C GLU A 394 7.03 -2.24 -11.20
N TYR A 395 7.06 -3.17 -12.18
CA TYR A 395 7.04 -2.88 -13.62
C TYR A 395 5.70 -3.22 -14.29
N TRP A 396 4.64 -3.22 -13.50
CA TRP A 396 3.29 -3.47 -13.99
C TRP A 396 2.92 -2.53 -15.13
N GLU A 397 2.10 -3.02 -16.07
CA GLU A 397 1.68 -2.24 -17.24
C GLU A 397 1.05 -0.89 -16.86
N LEU A 398 0.22 -0.86 -15.81
CA LEU A 398 -0.41 0.36 -15.32
C LEU A 398 0.61 1.33 -14.70
N GLU A 399 1.66 0.85 -14.05
CA GLU A 399 2.75 1.68 -13.53
C GLU A 399 3.64 2.22 -14.66
N GLN A 400 3.94 1.39 -15.65
CA GLN A 400 4.69 1.81 -16.85
C GLN A 400 3.91 2.86 -17.67
N ALA A 401 2.59 2.77 -17.76
CA ALA A 401 1.75 3.75 -18.44
C ALA A 401 1.87 5.14 -17.80
N LYS A 402 1.98 5.24 -16.47
CA LYS A 402 2.18 6.51 -15.76
C LYS A 402 3.46 7.24 -16.17
N LEU A 403 4.51 6.51 -16.57
CA LEU A 403 5.77 7.10 -17.03
C LEU A 403 5.64 7.80 -18.40
N GLN A 404 4.61 7.45 -19.17
CA GLN A 404 4.35 8.05 -20.49
C GLN A 404 3.54 9.36 -20.38
N VAL A 405 2.94 9.65 -19.24
CA VAL A 405 2.16 10.87 -19.03
C VAL A 405 3.13 12.06 -18.89
N LYS A 406 3.17 12.91 -19.90
CA LYS A 406 3.93 14.16 -19.89
C LYS A 406 3.18 15.22 -19.09
N GLY A 407 3.39 15.27 -17.77
CA GLY A 407 2.97 16.39 -16.94
C GLY A 407 4.04 17.48 -16.88
N THR A 408 3.64 18.75 -16.67
CA THR A 408 4.59 19.82 -16.31
C THR A 408 5.10 19.55 -14.89
N LYS A 409 6.37 19.18 -14.78
CA LYS A 409 7.01 19.06 -13.45
C LYS A 409 7.17 20.45 -12.84
N PRO A 410 6.95 20.63 -11.53
CA PRO A 410 7.31 21.87 -10.85
C PRO A 410 8.79 22.20 -11.07
N LEU A 411 9.10 23.48 -11.38
CA LEU A 411 10.44 23.90 -11.79
C LEU A 411 11.54 23.56 -10.77
N PHE A 412 11.21 23.63 -9.49
CA PHE A 412 12.14 23.37 -8.38
C PHE A 412 11.80 22.09 -7.59
N GLN A 413 11.16 21.12 -8.21
CA GLN A 413 10.82 19.86 -7.53
C GLN A 413 12.09 19.16 -7.02
N GLY A 414 12.12 18.86 -5.72
CA GLY A 414 13.26 18.19 -5.08
C GLY A 414 14.42 19.12 -4.72
N GLU A 415 14.34 20.41 -5.06
CA GLU A 415 15.37 21.39 -4.72
C GLU A 415 15.22 21.91 -3.28
N VAL A 416 16.34 22.31 -2.69
CA VAL A 416 16.39 22.96 -1.38
C VAL A 416 17.01 24.34 -1.56
N ALA A 417 16.24 25.38 -1.27
CA ALA A 417 16.70 26.76 -1.34
C ALA A 417 17.00 27.32 0.05
N VAL A 418 18.16 27.95 0.22
CA VAL A 418 18.51 28.75 1.40
C VAL A 418 18.46 30.23 1.02
N VAL A 419 17.58 31.00 1.66
CA VAL A 419 17.41 32.42 1.38
C VAL A 419 17.77 33.24 2.62
N THR A 420 18.84 34.00 2.54
CA THR A 420 19.20 34.94 3.61
C THR A 420 18.35 36.22 3.52
N GLY A 421 18.07 36.84 4.65
CA GLY A 421 17.20 38.05 4.69
C GLY A 421 15.75 37.78 4.30
N ALA A 422 15.25 36.55 4.47
CA ALA A 422 13.92 36.11 4.04
C ALA A 422 12.74 36.80 4.75
N ALA A 423 12.97 37.47 5.86
CA ALA A 423 11.93 38.15 6.66
C ALA A 423 11.35 39.40 5.99
N SER A 424 12.11 40.08 5.12
CA SER A 424 11.71 41.37 4.53
C SER A 424 12.30 41.58 3.12
N GLY A 425 11.87 42.64 2.45
CA GLY A 425 12.46 43.13 1.20
C GLY A 425 12.62 42.04 0.11
N ILE A 426 13.76 42.05 -0.55
CA ILE A 426 14.06 41.15 -1.69
C ILE A 426 14.06 39.69 -1.27
N GLY A 427 14.66 39.32 -0.12
CA GLY A 427 14.67 37.93 0.37
C GLY A 427 13.27 37.36 0.54
N LYS A 428 12.36 38.15 1.15
CA LYS A 428 10.95 37.77 1.30
C LYS A 428 10.25 37.57 -0.06
N ALA A 429 10.51 38.45 -1.03
CA ALA A 429 9.96 38.34 -2.38
C ALA A 429 10.47 37.09 -3.11
N CYS A 430 11.77 36.75 -2.93
CA CYS A 430 12.36 35.53 -3.47
C CYS A 430 11.66 34.27 -2.90
N VAL A 431 11.46 34.18 -1.57
CA VAL A 431 10.75 33.06 -0.93
C VAL A 431 9.33 32.96 -1.49
N ALA A 432 8.59 34.07 -1.56
CA ALA A 432 7.23 34.09 -2.09
C ALA A 432 7.18 33.64 -3.55
N SER A 433 8.19 33.95 -4.37
CA SER A 433 8.30 33.50 -5.77
C SER A 433 8.62 32.01 -5.88
N LEU A 434 9.51 31.49 -5.03
CA LEU A 434 9.87 30.06 -4.98
C LEU A 434 8.67 29.18 -4.57
N LEU A 435 7.89 29.63 -3.58
CA LEU A 435 6.70 28.90 -3.09
C LEU A 435 5.54 28.83 -4.12
N LYS A 436 5.55 29.68 -5.15
CA LYS A 436 4.54 29.70 -6.20
C LYS A 436 4.87 28.78 -7.39
N ARG A 437 6.09 28.25 -7.42
CA ARG A 437 6.63 27.47 -8.55
C ARG A 437 6.91 26.03 -8.16
#